data_3abf7f9eeb29bb1198384961677309eb
#
_entry.id   3abf7f9eeb29bb1198384961677309eb
#
_cell.length_a   1.000
_cell.length_b   1.000
_cell.length_c   1.000
_cell.angle_alpha   90.00
_cell.angle_beta   90.00
_cell.angle_gamma   90.00
#
_symmetry.space_group_name_H-M   'P 1'
#
loop_
_entity.id
_entity.type
_entity.pdbx_description
1 polymer ?
#
loop_
_entity_poly.entity_id
_entity_poly.type
_entity_poly.pdbx_seq_one_letter_code
_entity_poly.pdbx_strand_id
1 'polypeptide(L)'
;MCRMARPRKPLLSRDRIVVTASALVDSEGLDAVSTRRLAAELGVSGPSLYNHFRNKDEILDAVADAVSAQVDLSMFDESDTRDWRAALHDWAVSYRAALTEHPHIVPVLAQGPGRRPAGLRVADAVFGAMVRAGWPPAQATYIGALMRYFITGSALGSFARGFVDDETAYDPADYPHLGQAHLLAERGRKIDEGAFETGLRALVDGLSAQYELLAPAGTVRPAPKRS
;
A
#
# COMPACT_ATOMS: atom_id res chain seq x y z
N MET A 1 49.04 28.82 -4.17
CA MET A 1 47.63 29.18 -4.34
C MET A 1 46.84 27.92 -4.72
N CYS A 2 46.16 27.32 -3.72
CA CYS A 2 45.40 26.08 -3.93
C CYS A 2 44.04 26.47 -4.50
N ARG A 3 43.76 26.05 -5.72
CA ARG A 3 42.45 26.27 -6.40
C ARG A 3 41.43 25.33 -5.77
N MET A 4 40.58 25.82 -4.85
CA MET A 4 39.48 25.07 -4.29
C MET A 4 38.58 24.63 -5.46
N ALA A 5 38.47 23.33 -5.66
CA ALA A 5 37.55 22.76 -6.64
C ALA A 5 36.09 23.10 -6.24
N ARG A 6 35.38 23.80 -7.15
CA ARG A 6 33.97 24.16 -6.99
C ARG A 6 33.16 22.88 -6.81
N PRO A 7 32.30 22.76 -5.77
CA PRO A 7 31.51 21.56 -5.59
C PRO A 7 30.71 21.27 -6.88
N ARG A 8 30.94 20.11 -7.48
CA ARG A 8 30.12 19.68 -8.64
C ARG A 8 28.68 19.55 -8.15
N LYS A 9 27.75 20.33 -8.74
CA LYS A 9 26.33 20.12 -8.54
C LYS A 9 26.04 18.63 -8.82
N PRO A 10 25.30 17.92 -7.92
CA PRO A 10 24.94 16.53 -8.18
C PRO A 10 24.24 16.42 -9.54
N LEU A 11 24.66 15.46 -10.37
CA LEU A 11 24.05 15.20 -11.67
C LEU A 11 22.57 14.85 -11.48
N LEU A 12 21.70 15.36 -12.36
CA LEU A 12 20.31 15.00 -12.41
C LEU A 12 20.20 13.50 -12.74
N SER A 13 19.43 12.76 -11.95
CA SER A 13 19.17 11.32 -12.17
C SER A 13 17.66 11.03 -12.00
N ARG A 14 17.19 9.88 -12.52
CA ARG A 14 15.81 9.44 -12.29
C ARG A 14 15.49 9.37 -10.80
N ASP A 15 16.36 8.75 -10.01
CA ASP A 15 16.16 8.59 -8.56
C ASP A 15 16.03 9.94 -7.85
N ARG A 16 16.85 10.92 -8.21
CA ARG A 16 16.77 12.24 -7.62
C ARG A 16 15.47 12.95 -7.96
N ILE A 17 14.98 12.78 -9.19
CA ILE A 17 13.67 13.32 -9.61
C ILE A 17 12.57 12.65 -8.82
N VAL A 18 12.60 11.31 -8.68
CA VAL A 18 11.60 10.52 -7.94
C VAL A 18 11.57 10.93 -6.46
N VAL A 19 12.71 11.02 -5.80
CA VAL A 19 12.81 11.45 -4.40
C VAL A 19 12.22 12.86 -4.21
N THR A 20 12.54 13.80 -5.10
CA THR A 20 11.99 15.15 -5.03
C THR A 20 10.50 15.18 -5.30
N ALA A 21 10.03 14.39 -6.27
CA ALA A 21 8.60 14.26 -6.57
C ALA A 21 7.82 13.60 -5.42
N SER A 22 8.39 12.57 -4.79
CA SER A 22 7.78 11.92 -3.60
C SER A 22 7.60 12.93 -2.47
N ALA A 23 8.63 13.70 -2.15
CA ALA A 23 8.54 14.74 -1.12
C ALA A 23 7.46 15.79 -1.42
N LEU A 24 7.29 16.20 -2.69
CA LEU A 24 6.23 17.11 -3.09
C LEU A 24 4.83 16.46 -2.99
N VAL A 25 4.71 15.20 -3.40
CA VAL A 25 3.45 14.44 -3.25
C VAL A 25 3.07 14.35 -1.78
N ASP A 26 4.01 13.98 -0.92
CA ASP A 26 3.75 13.75 0.51
C ASP A 26 3.36 15.05 1.22
N SER A 27 3.98 16.18 0.86
CA SER A 27 3.74 17.47 1.52
C SER A 27 2.55 18.25 0.95
N GLU A 28 2.32 18.21 -0.35
CA GLU A 28 1.41 19.11 -1.05
C GLU A 28 0.38 18.36 -1.94
N GLY A 29 0.49 17.03 -2.07
CA GLY A 29 -0.39 16.19 -2.88
C GLY A 29 -0.01 16.08 -4.36
N LEU A 30 -0.78 15.28 -5.11
CA LEU A 30 -0.51 14.97 -6.52
C LEU A 30 -0.49 16.20 -7.44
N ASP A 31 -1.30 17.21 -7.15
CA ASP A 31 -1.43 18.39 -7.99
C ASP A 31 -0.21 19.31 -7.91
N ALA A 32 0.52 19.27 -6.81
CA ALA A 32 1.77 20.02 -6.65
C ALA A 32 2.88 19.57 -7.60
N VAL A 33 2.83 18.31 -8.07
CA VAL A 33 3.83 17.78 -9.00
C VAL A 33 3.58 18.33 -10.40
N SER A 34 4.51 19.17 -10.86
CA SER A 34 4.60 19.62 -12.24
C SER A 34 6.06 19.67 -12.68
N THR A 35 6.31 19.54 -13.99
CA THR A 35 7.68 19.64 -14.52
C THR A 35 8.34 20.99 -14.19
N ARG A 36 7.56 22.07 -14.15
CA ARG A 36 8.03 23.39 -13.76
C ARG A 36 8.46 23.43 -12.28
N ARG A 37 7.61 22.88 -11.39
CA ARG A 37 7.90 22.86 -9.94
C ARG A 37 9.13 21.98 -9.65
N LEU A 38 9.19 20.78 -10.24
CA LEU A 38 10.32 19.87 -10.07
C LEU A 38 11.62 20.45 -10.60
N ALA A 39 11.59 21.15 -11.74
CA ALA A 39 12.78 21.82 -12.28
C ALA A 39 13.29 22.90 -11.33
N ALA A 40 12.39 23.68 -10.72
CA ALA A 40 12.74 24.69 -9.73
C ALA A 40 13.37 24.08 -8.47
N GLU A 41 12.76 23.05 -7.89
CA GLU A 41 13.26 22.33 -6.70
C GLU A 41 14.63 21.68 -6.95
N LEU A 42 14.83 21.11 -8.13
CA LEU A 42 16.08 20.44 -8.51
C LEU A 42 17.17 21.41 -8.96
N GLY A 43 16.82 22.68 -9.22
CA GLY A 43 17.75 23.70 -9.74
C GLY A 43 18.24 23.41 -11.16
N VAL A 44 17.36 22.85 -12.01
CA VAL A 44 17.64 22.46 -13.41
C VAL A 44 16.66 23.13 -14.37
N SER A 45 16.92 23.03 -15.67
CA SER A 45 15.99 23.50 -16.70
C SER A 45 14.85 22.48 -16.90
N GLY A 46 13.64 22.95 -17.25
CA GLY A 46 12.51 22.08 -17.57
C GLY A 46 12.85 21.02 -18.62
N PRO A 47 13.45 21.37 -19.76
CA PRO A 47 13.89 20.40 -20.77
C PRO A 47 14.80 19.27 -20.24
N SER A 48 15.59 19.52 -19.20
CA SER A 48 16.46 18.49 -18.61
C SER A 48 15.66 17.34 -17.96
N LEU A 49 14.45 17.60 -17.47
CA LEU A 49 13.58 16.56 -16.90
C LEU A 49 13.05 15.61 -17.98
N TYR A 50 12.76 16.13 -19.18
CA TYR A 50 12.24 15.33 -20.28
C TYR A 50 13.24 14.31 -20.83
N ASN A 51 14.53 14.43 -20.51
CA ASN A 51 15.52 13.39 -20.79
C ASN A 51 15.33 12.14 -19.91
N HIS A 52 14.60 12.26 -18.79
CA HIS A 52 14.39 11.20 -17.82
C HIS A 52 12.95 10.69 -17.77
N PHE A 53 11.97 11.57 -17.98
CA PHE A 53 10.54 11.27 -17.91
C PHE A 53 9.79 12.01 -19.00
N ARG A 54 8.88 11.33 -19.70
CA ARG A 54 8.13 11.90 -20.82
C ARG A 54 7.05 12.89 -20.38
N ASN A 55 6.43 12.62 -19.22
CA ASN A 55 5.32 13.40 -18.68
C ASN A 55 5.21 13.26 -17.15
N LYS A 56 4.25 13.97 -16.55
CA LYS A 56 3.94 13.92 -15.11
C LYS A 56 3.54 12.50 -14.67
N ASP A 57 2.73 11.80 -15.46
CA ASP A 57 2.20 10.50 -15.09
C ASP A 57 3.33 9.46 -14.95
N GLU A 58 4.33 9.51 -15.83
CA GLU A 58 5.52 8.64 -15.73
C GLU A 58 6.34 8.95 -14.45
N ILE A 59 6.36 10.19 -13.99
CA ILE A 59 6.99 10.57 -12.72
C ILE A 59 6.17 10.01 -11.55
N LEU A 60 4.85 10.18 -11.56
CA LEU A 60 3.97 9.66 -10.53
C LEU A 60 3.99 8.14 -10.48
N ASP A 61 4.06 7.46 -11.63
CA ASP A 61 4.26 6.01 -11.69
C ASP A 61 5.58 5.58 -11.04
N ALA A 62 6.65 6.33 -11.25
CA ALA A 62 7.93 6.04 -10.63
C ALA A 62 7.92 6.30 -9.11
N VAL A 63 7.20 7.32 -8.64
CA VAL A 63 6.95 7.54 -7.20
C VAL A 63 6.15 6.38 -6.61
N ALA A 64 5.07 5.97 -7.27
CA ALA A 64 4.25 4.85 -6.84
C ALA A 64 5.03 3.53 -6.81
N ASP A 65 5.95 3.31 -7.77
CA ASP A 65 6.83 2.15 -7.77
C ASP A 65 7.84 2.19 -6.61
N ALA A 66 8.38 3.37 -6.29
CA ALA A 66 9.28 3.55 -5.15
C ALA A 66 8.58 3.27 -3.81
N VAL A 67 7.31 3.64 -3.66
CA VAL A 67 6.50 3.28 -2.48
C VAL A 67 6.24 1.77 -2.45
N SER A 68 5.89 1.15 -3.59
CA SER A 68 5.71 -0.30 -3.66
C SER A 68 6.99 -1.08 -3.31
N ALA A 69 8.16 -0.49 -3.57
CA ALA A 69 9.45 -1.11 -3.25
C ALA A 69 9.77 -1.13 -1.75
N GLN A 70 9.05 -0.39 -0.92
CA GLN A 70 9.18 -0.37 0.53
C GLN A 70 8.42 -1.52 1.21
N VAL A 71 7.53 -2.19 0.48
CA VAL A 71 6.74 -3.31 1.01
C VAL A 71 7.67 -4.48 1.31
N ASP A 72 7.69 -4.93 2.56
CA ASP A 72 8.40 -6.14 2.93
C ASP A 72 7.73 -7.36 2.29
N LEU A 73 8.52 -8.20 1.65
CA LEU A 73 8.10 -9.43 0.99
C LEU A 73 8.82 -10.66 1.57
N SER A 74 9.63 -10.49 2.62
CA SER A 74 10.45 -11.57 3.20
C SER A 74 9.63 -12.76 3.69
N MET A 75 8.36 -12.52 4.09
CA MET A 75 7.43 -13.57 4.50
C MET A 75 7.03 -14.52 3.36
N PHE A 76 7.34 -14.16 2.11
CA PHE A 76 7.07 -14.98 0.93
C PHE A 76 8.32 -15.68 0.37
N ASP A 77 9.47 -15.51 1.01
CA ASP A 77 10.69 -16.21 0.62
C ASP A 77 10.53 -17.73 0.80
N GLU A 78 11.18 -18.51 -0.08
CA GLU A 78 11.10 -19.98 -0.03
C GLU A 78 11.68 -20.57 1.27
N SER A 79 12.56 -19.85 1.93
CA SER A 79 13.16 -20.23 3.22
C SER A 79 12.24 -19.94 4.42
N ASP A 80 11.19 -19.14 4.24
CA ASP A 80 10.23 -18.83 5.31
C ASP A 80 9.30 -20.03 5.52
N THR A 81 9.17 -20.46 6.76
CA THR A 81 8.38 -21.65 7.14
C THR A 81 7.03 -21.32 7.74
N ARG A 82 6.65 -20.02 7.81
CA ARG A 82 5.36 -19.62 8.35
C ARG A 82 4.20 -20.12 7.48
N ASP A 83 3.05 -20.32 8.11
CA ASP A 83 1.81 -20.65 7.39
C ASP A 83 1.41 -19.47 6.47
N TRP A 84 0.81 -19.80 5.33
CA TRP A 84 0.40 -18.79 4.35
C TRP A 84 -0.55 -17.73 4.94
N ARG A 85 -1.33 -18.07 5.98
CA ARG A 85 -2.24 -17.14 6.68
C ARG A 85 -1.45 -16.06 7.39
N ALA A 86 -0.41 -16.46 8.12
CA ALA A 86 0.49 -15.55 8.81
C ALA A 86 1.27 -14.69 7.79
N ALA A 87 1.76 -15.30 6.71
CA ALA A 87 2.45 -14.57 5.65
C ALA A 87 1.54 -13.52 4.99
N LEU A 88 0.30 -13.88 4.68
CA LEU A 88 -0.68 -12.97 4.08
C LEU A 88 -1.06 -11.82 5.02
N HIS A 89 -1.20 -12.12 6.32
CA HIS A 89 -1.45 -11.11 7.36
C HIS A 89 -0.28 -10.11 7.46
N ASP A 90 0.94 -10.60 7.63
CA ASP A 90 2.13 -9.77 7.82
C ASP A 90 2.41 -8.89 6.60
N TRP A 91 2.23 -9.46 5.39
CA TRP A 91 2.29 -8.69 4.16
C TRP A 91 1.23 -7.58 4.11
N ALA A 92 -0.01 -7.87 4.48
CA ALA A 92 -1.07 -6.88 4.46
C ALA A 92 -0.77 -5.70 5.41
N VAL A 93 -0.23 -5.99 6.60
CA VAL A 93 0.20 -4.98 7.58
C VAL A 93 1.34 -4.14 7.02
N SER A 94 2.38 -4.78 6.47
CA SER A 94 3.53 -4.10 5.85
C SER A 94 3.10 -3.22 4.68
N TYR A 95 2.23 -3.74 3.80
CA TYR A 95 1.77 -2.98 2.65
C TYR A 95 0.94 -1.77 3.08
N ARG A 96 0.00 -1.95 4.03
CA ARG A 96 -0.77 -0.83 4.55
C ARG A 96 0.12 0.22 5.20
N ALA A 97 1.15 -0.17 5.95
CA ALA A 97 2.10 0.76 6.55
C ALA A 97 2.76 1.64 5.49
N ALA A 98 3.30 1.05 4.42
CA ALA A 98 3.88 1.81 3.31
C ALA A 98 2.88 2.77 2.64
N LEU A 99 1.60 2.37 2.49
CA LEU A 99 0.57 3.24 1.92
C LEU A 99 0.18 4.40 2.86
N THR A 100 0.12 4.15 4.17
CA THR A 100 -0.28 5.18 5.14
C THR A 100 0.82 6.21 5.41
N GLU A 101 2.08 5.86 5.15
CA GLU A 101 3.19 6.82 5.14
C GLU A 101 3.14 7.76 3.93
N HIS A 102 2.52 7.32 2.82
CA HIS A 102 2.42 8.05 1.56
C HIS A 102 0.96 8.19 1.07
N PRO A 103 0.05 8.77 1.86
CA PRO A 103 -1.40 8.72 1.57
C PRO A 103 -1.79 9.38 0.26
N HIS A 104 -1.06 10.42 -0.16
CA HIS A 104 -1.38 11.15 -1.38
C HIS A 104 -1.07 10.37 -2.68
N ILE A 105 -0.19 9.35 -2.65
CA ILE A 105 0.09 8.53 -3.84
C ILE A 105 -0.87 7.33 -3.97
N VAL A 106 -1.64 7.00 -2.93
CA VAL A 106 -2.55 5.85 -2.91
C VAL A 106 -3.53 5.82 -4.09
N PRO A 107 -4.13 6.94 -4.55
CA PRO A 107 -4.98 6.94 -5.73
C PRO A 107 -4.29 6.44 -7.01
N VAL A 108 -2.99 6.71 -7.17
CA VAL A 108 -2.19 6.20 -8.29
C VAL A 108 -1.93 4.70 -8.14
N LEU A 109 -1.63 4.26 -6.91
CA LEU A 109 -1.45 2.84 -6.60
C LEU A 109 -2.74 2.04 -6.77
N ALA A 110 -3.90 2.62 -6.48
CA ALA A 110 -5.20 1.97 -6.63
C ALA A 110 -5.52 1.53 -8.08
N GLN A 111 -4.94 2.20 -9.08
CA GLN A 111 -5.15 1.87 -10.51
C GLN A 111 -4.51 0.54 -10.94
N GLY A 112 -3.74 -0.12 -10.09
CA GLY A 112 -3.10 -1.39 -10.39
C GLY A 112 -1.58 -1.28 -10.49
N PRO A 113 -0.86 -2.42 -10.56
CA PRO A 113 0.58 -2.43 -10.67
C PRO A 113 1.06 -1.82 -12.01
N GLY A 114 0.24 -1.79 -13.03
CA GLY A 114 0.61 -1.28 -14.35
C GLY A 114 1.88 -1.96 -14.88
N ARG A 115 2.86 -1.14 -15.29
CA ARG A 115 4.20 -1.60 -15.70
C ARG A 115 5.26 -1.32 -14.64
N ARG A 116 4.86 -1.09 -13.39
CA ARG A 116 5.75 -0.75 -12.28
C ARG A 116 6.46 -2.01 -11.78
N PRO A 117 7.80 -2.09 -11.86
CA PRO A 117 8.54 -3.31 -11.51
C PRO A 117 8.36 -3.76 -10.07
N ALA A 118 8.34 -2.82 -9.10
CA ALA A 118 8.12 -3.17 -7.70
C ALA A 118 6.70 -3.67 -7.46
N GLY A 119 5.69 -3.01 -8.05
CA GLY A 119 4.31 -3.45 -7.98
C GLY A 119 4.09 -4.85 -8.58
N LEU A 120 4.79 -5.17 -9.67
CA LEU A 120 4.76 -6.50 -10.27
C LEU A 120 5.44 -7.55 -9.39
N ARG A 121 6.57 -7.20 -8.73
CA ARG A 121 7.22 -8.10 -7.75
C ARG A 121 6.31 -8.41 -6.56
N VAL A 122 5.59 -7.42 -6.04
CA VAL A 122 4.59 -7.65 -4.98
C VAL A 122 3.53 -8.64 -5.46
N ALA A 123 2.97 -8.44 -6.65
CA ALA A 123 1.93 -9.33 -7.19
C ALA A 123 2.45 -10.76 -7.41
N ASP A 124 3.66 -10.91 -7.95
CA ASP A 124 4.31 -12.19 -8.22
C ASP A 124 4.60 -12.95 -6.91
N ALA A 125 5.15 -12.27 -5.89
CA ALA A 125 5.45 -12.87 -4.59
C ALA A 125 4.18 -13.43 -3.91
N VAL A 126 3.10 -12.64 -3.88
CA VAL A 126 1.83 -13.06 -3.28
C VAL A 126 1.22 -14.22 -4.05
N PHE A 127 1.15 -14.12 -5.38
CA PHE A 127 0.63 -15.19 -6.23
C PHE A 127 1.43 -16.49 -6.05
N GLY A 128 2.75 -16.41 -6.13
CA GLY A 128 3.64 -17.56 -5.98
C GLY A 128 3.50 -18.23 -4.60
N ALA A 129 3.41 -17.42 -3.52
CA ALA A 129 3.20 -17.93 -2.18
C ALA A 129 1.86 -18.68 -2.02
N MET A 130 0.78 -18.15 -2.57
CA MET A 130 -0.52 -18.82 -2.53
C MET A 130 -0.52 -20.12 -3.32
N VAL A 131 0.10 -20.15 -4.50
CA VAL A 131 0.23 -21.39 -5.29
C VAL A 131 1.09 -22.41 -4.57
N ARG A 132 2.22 -22.02 -3.98
CA ARG A 132 3.07 -22.91 -3.18
C ARG A 132 2.34 -23.46 -1.95
N ALA A 133 1.45 -22.66 -1.36
CA ALA A 133 0.60 -23.11 -0.25
C ALA A 133 -0.48 -24.13 -0.67
N GLY A 134 -0.68 -24.36 -1.97
CA GLY A 134 -1.67 -25.32 -2.49
C GLY A 134 -2.97 -24.71 -3.01
N TRP A 135 -3.07 -23.38 -3.08
CA TRP A 135 -4.20 -22.73 -3.72
C TRP A 135 -4.20 -22.93 -5.24
N PRO A 136 -5.34 -23.26 -5.87
CA PRO A 136 -5.44 -23.25 -7.33
C PRO A 136 -5.05 -21.89 -7.91
N PRO A 137 -4.37 -21.80 -9.06
CA PRO A 137 -3.87 -20.53 -9.63
C PRO A 137 -4.95 -19.45 -9.79
N ALA A 138 -6.17 -19.83 -10.17
CA ALA A 138 -7.29 -18.87 -10.28
C ALA A 138 -7.64 -18.26 -8.91
N GLN A 139 -7.72 -19.07 -7.86
CA GLN A 139 -7.97 -18.61 -6.49
C GLN A 139 -6.82 -17.76 -5.96
N ALA A 140 -5.56 -18.15 -6.22
CA ALA A 140 -4.40 -17.33 -5.86
C ALA A 140 -4.49 -15.91 -6.45
N THR A 141 -4.93 -15.80 -7.71
CA THR A 141 -5.19 -14.51 -8.36
C THR A 141 -6.29 -13.72 -7.65
N TYR A 142 -7.41 -14.38 -7.32
CA TYR A 142 -8.52 -13.73 -6.62
C TYR A 142 -8.12 -13.26 -5.21
N ILE A 143 -7.33 -14.06 -4.49
CA ILE A 143 -6.81 -13.70 -3.16
C ILE A 143 -5.92 -12.45 -3.27
N GLY A 144 -4.97 -12.43 -4.20
CA GLY A 144 -4.10 -11.28 -4.41
C GLY A 144 -4.89 -10.01 -4.76
N ALA A 145 -5.90 -10.11 -5.62
CA ALA A 145 -6.78 -8.99 -5.98
C ALA A 145 -7.62 -8.52 -4.79
N LEU A 146 -8.27 -9.45 -4.07
CA LEU A 146 -9.09 -9.16 -2.89
C LEU A 146 -8.30 -8.42 -1.82
N MET A 147 -7.14 -8.96 -1.45
CA MET A 147 -6.28 -8.36 -0.44
C MET A 147 -5.81 -6.98 -0.86
N ARG A 148 -5.43 -6.82 -2.11
CA ARG A 148 -5.03 -5.53 -2.63
C ARG A 148 -6.16 -4.50 -2.57
N TYR A 149 -7.39 -4.86 -2.95
CA TYR A 149 -8.54 -3.96 -2.84
C TYR A 149 -8.79 -3.55 -1.39
N PHE A 150 -8.74 -4.50 -0.47
CA PHE A 150 -8.93 -4.25 0.94
C PHE A 150 -7.85 -3.31 1.51
N ILE A 151 -6.56 -3.63 1.29
CA ILE A 151 -5.43 -2.85 1.79
C ILE A 151 -5.45 -1.43 1.22
N THR A 152 -5.61 -1.31 -0.10
CA THR A 152 -5.61 0.00 -0.77
C THR A 152 -6.82 0.83 -0.34
N GLY A 153 -8.01 0.22 -0.26
CA GLY A 153 -9.22 0.89 0.21
C GLY A 153 -9.07 1.43 1.63
N SER A 154 -8.44 0.66 2.53
CA SER A 154 -8.20 1.07 3.92
C SER A 154 -7.19 2.22 4.07
N ALA A 155 -6.41 2.50 3.03
CA ALA A 155 -5.39 3.56 3.01
C ALA A 155 -5.81 4.79 2.19
N LEU A 156 -6.92 4.73 1.43
CA LEU A 156 -7.41 5.85 0.62
C LEU A 156 -7.91 7.03 1.45
N GLY A 157 -8.37 6.77 2.68
CA GLY A 157 -8.87 7.81 3.56
C GLY A 157 -9.34 7.23 4.88
N SER A 158 -9.64 8.12 5.82
CA SER A 158 -10.22 7.77 7.12
C SER A 158 -11.73 7.81 7.05
N PHE A 159 -12.40 6.74 7.47
CA PHE A 159 -13.85 6.72 7.65
C PHE A 159 -14.31 7.84 8.61
N ALA A 160 -13.54 8.04 9.68
CA ALA A 160 -13.87 9.01 10.71
C ALA A 160 -13.80 10.49 10.23
N ARG A 161 -13.00 10.79 9.19
CA ARG A 161 -12.93 12.13 8.59
C ARG A 161 -14.21 12.56 7.88
N GLY A 162 -15.12 11.63 7.59
CA GLY A 162 -16.44 11.93 7.05
C GLY A 162 -17.42 12.50 8.09
N PHE A 163 -17.07 12.41 9.39
CA PHE A 163 -17.90 12.95 10.47
C PHE A 163 -17.36 14.31 10.92
N VAL A 164 -18.28 15.23 11.16
CA VAL A 164 -17.94 16.56 11.67
C VAL A 164 -17.94 16.53 13.21
N ASP A 165 -17.06 17.32 13.80
CA ASP A 165 -17.00 17.56 15.26
C ASP A 165 -18.04 18.62 15.64
N ASP A 166 -19.31 18.26 15.43
CA ASP A 166 -20.46 19.08 15.78
C ASP A 166 -21.61 18.15 16.21
N GLU A 167 -21.93 18.19 17.48
CA GLU A 167 -23.00 17.37 18.08
C GLU A 167 -24.36 17.65 17.45
N THR A 168 -24.59 18.88 16.99
CA THR A 168 -25.89 19.29 16.39
C THR A 168 -26.08 18.78 14.97
N ALA A 169 -25.03 18.31 14.31
CA ALA A 169 -25.10 17.76 12.96
C ALA A 169 -25.81 16.39 12.90
N TYR A 170 -26.04 15.73 14.05
CA TYR A 170 -26.58 14.36 14.12
C TYR A 170 -27.85 14.33 14.97
N ASP A 171 -28.92 15.00 14.49
CA ASP A 171 -30.22 15.01 15.19
C ASP A 171 -30.72 13.57 15.38
N PRO A 172 -31.01 13.16 16.62
CA PRO A 172 -31.53 11.82 16.90
C PRO A 172 -32.88 11.51 16.24
N ALA A 173 -33.65 12.53 15.83
CA ALA A 173 -34.88 12.32 15.09
C ALA A 173 -34.61 11.83 13.66
N ASP A 174 -33.51 12.29 13.03
CA ASP A 174 -33.11 11.90 11.69
C ASP A 174 -32.11 10.72 11.72
N TYR A 175 -31.21 10.70 12.73
CA TYR A 175 -30.11 9.72 12.85
C TYR A 175 -30.06 9.07 14.23
N PRO A 176 -31.03 8.21 14.60
CA PRO A 176 -31.21 7.69 15.96
C PRO A 176 -30.02 6.86 16.48
N HIS A 177 -29.12 6.42 15.61
CA HIS A 177 -27.93 5.62 15.96
C HIS A 177 -26.61 6.39 15.84
N LEU A 178 -26.62 7.66 15.45
CA LEU A 178 -25.43 8.49 15.25
C LEU A 178 -25.22 9.56 16.34
N GLY A 179 -25.91 9.48 17.47
CA GLY A 179 -25.85 10.50 18.51
C GLY A 179 -24.47 10.77 19.11
N GLN A 180 -23.48 9.90 18.86
CA GLN A 180 -22.09 10.10 19.27
C GLN A 180 -21.13 10.20 18.07
N ALA A 181 -21.65 10.42 16.86
CA ALA A 181 -20.83 10.42 15.64
C ALA A 181 -19.80 11.57 15.63
N HIS A 182 -20.09 12.71 16.27
CA HIS A 182 -19.17 13.82 16.45
C HIS A 182 -17.84 13.38 17.14
N LEU A 183 -17.87 12.37 18.01
CA LEU A 183 -16.69 11.85 18.70
C LEU A 183 -15.80 10.99 17.79
N LEU A 184 -16.28 10.59 16.60
CA LEU A 184 -15.51 9.74 15.69
C LEU A 184 -14.34 10.48 15.06
N ALA A 185 -14.47 11.79 14.83
CA ALA A 185 -13.43 12.64 14.26
C ALA A 185 -12.15 12.60 15.10
N GLU A 186 -12.29 12.73 16.44
CA GLU A 186 -11.16 12.70 17.37
C GLU A 186 -10.47 11.32 17.44
N ARG A 187 -11.20 10.25 17.16
CA ARG A 187 -10.73 8.85 17.29
C ARG A 187 -10.35 8.24 15.94
N GLY A 188 -10.26 9.04 14.88
CA GLY A 188 -10.13 8.57 13.50
C GLY A 188 -9.06 7.52 13.30
N ARG A 189 -7.82 7.78 13.75
CA ARG A 189 -6.72 6.82 13.61
C ARG A 189 -7.01 5.48 14.28
N LYS A 190 -7.53 5.49 15.51
CA LYS A 190 -7.86 4.26 16.25
C LYS A 190 -8.98 3.47 15.57
N ILE A 191 -9.93 4.16 14.96
CA ILE A 191 -11.04 3.54 14.23
C ILE A 191 -10.51 2.89 12.95
N ASP A 192 -9.66 3.60 12.19
CA ASP A 192 -9.10 3.10 10.94
C ASP A 192 -8.17 1.89 11.18
N GLU A 193 -7.36 1.93 12.24
CA GLU A 193 -6.51 0.80 12.67
C GLU A 193 -7.37 -0.41 13.08
N GLY A 194 -8.36 -0.20 13.94
CA GLY A 194 -9.25 -1.26 14.41
C GLY A 194 -10.13 -1.85 13.31
N ALA A 195 -10.61 -1.04 12.38
CA ALA A 195 -11.38 -1.49 11.23
C ALA A 195 -10.52 -2.35 10.29
N PHE A 196 -9.28 -1.90 10.01
CA PHE A 196 -8.35 -2.68 9.19
C PHE A 196 -8.04 -4.03 9.83
N GLU A 197 -7.67 -4.06 11.11
CA GLU A 197 -7.35 -5.30 11.82
C GLU A 197 -8.55 -6.27 11.86
N THR A 198 -9.76 -5.74 12.12
CA THR A 198 -11.00 -6.53 12.12
C THR A 198 -11.27 -7.12 10.75
N GLY A 199 -11.16 -6.30 9.69
CA GLY A 199 -11.39 -6.74 8.32
C GLY A 199 -10.34 -7.74 7.84
N LEU A 200 -9.07 -7.50 8.15
CA LEU A 200 -7.97 -8.40 7.78
C LEU A 200 -8.16 -9.79 8.40
N ARG A 201 -8.49 -9.84 9.69
CA ARG A 201 -8.77 -11.10 10.38
C ARG A 201 -9.95 -11.83 9.75
N ALA A 202 -11.06 -11.13 9.52
CA ALA A 202 -12.25 -11.74 8.89
C ALA A 202 -11.95 -12.28 7.48
N LEU A 203 -11.11 -11.60 6.69
CA LEU A 203 -10.69 -12.06 5.38
C LEU A 203 -9.82 -13.32 5.47
N VAL A 204 -8.81 -13.32 6.34
CA VAL A 204 -7.92 -14.48 6.53
C VAL A 204 -8.69 -15.69 7.06
N ASP A 205 -9.60 -15.51 8.02
CA ASP A 205 -10.46 -16.57 8.55
C ASP A 205 -11.40 -17.14 7.46
N GLY A 206 -12.01 -16.27 6.67
CA GLY A 206 -12.85 -16.66 5.54
C GLY A 206 -12.09 -17.44 4.47
N LEU A 207 -10.88 -16.99 4.12
CA LEU A 207 -10.00 -17.71 3.21
C LEU A 207 -9.56 -19.06 3.81
N SER A 208 -9.32 -19.14 5.11
CA SER A 208 -8.97 -20.39 5.79
C SER A 208 -10.08 -21.41 5.68
N ALA A 209 -11.33 -21.01 5.90
CA ALA A 209 -12.49 -21.88 5.72
C ALA A 209 -12.62 -22.36 4.26
N GLN A 210 -12.37 -21.49 3.28
CA GLN A 210 -12.39 -21.89 1.86
C GLN A 210 -11.25 -22.86 1.53
N TYR A 211 -10.06 -22.64 2.09
CA TYR A 211 -8.92 -23.52 1.88
C TYR A 211 -9.17 -24.95 2.38
N GLU A 212 -9.82 -25.11 3.53
CA GLU A 212 -10.19 -26.41 4.08
C GLU A 212 -11.16 -27.17 3.17
N LEU A 213 -12.04 -26.47 2.46
CA LEU A 213 -12.95 -27.07 1.48
C LEU A 213 -12.26 -27.54 0.19
N LEU A 214 -11.08 -26.99 -0.12
CA LEU A 214 -10.27 -27.38 -1.28
C LEU A 214 -9.38 -28.58 -0.99
N ALA A 215 -9.05 -28.83 0.28
CA ALA A 215 -8.29 -30.01 0.66
C ALA A 215 -9.11 -31.26 0.36
N PRO A 216 -8.60 -32.23 -0.42
CA PRO A 216 -9.33 -33.48 -0.64
C PRO A 216 -9.58 -34.15 0.73
N ALA A 217 -10.81 -34.57 0.96
CA ALA A 217 -11.22 -35.32 2.16
C ALA A 217 -10.37 -36.61 2.26
N GLY A 218 -9.23 -36.55 2.97
CA GLY A 218 -8.33 -37.70 3.06
C GLY A 218 -6.98 -37.47 3.72
N THR A 219 -6.52 -36.25 3.95
CA THR A 219 -5.27 -36.01 4.69
C THR A 219 -5.55 -35.72 6.16
N VAL A 220 -5.84 -36.78 6.91
CA VAL A 220 -5.81 -36.76 8.39
C VAL A 220 -4.36 -36.43 8.80
N ARG A 221 -4.17 -35.23 9.33
CA ARG A 221 -2.91 -34.80 9.94
C ARG A 221 -2.56 -35.77 11.06
N PRO A 222 -1.39 -36.44 11.07
CA PRO A 222 -1.04 -37.32 12.18
C PRO A 222 -0.97 -36.50 13.46
N ALA A 223 -1.65 -36.98 14.51
CA ALA A 223 -1.66 -36.37 15.83
C ALA A 223 -0.22 -36.26 16.37
N PRO A 224 0.15 -35.19 17.09
CA PRO A 224 1.47 -35.08 17.71
C PRO A 224 1.66 -36.22 18.70
N LYS A 225 2.73 -37.00 18.52
CA LYS A 225 3.15 -38.03 19.47
C LYS A 225 3.45 -37.34 20.80
N ARG A 226 2.64 -37.67 21.81
CA ARG A 226 2.97 -37.34 23.22
C ARG A 226 4.18 -38.15 23.62
N SER A 227 5.25 -37.47 24.00
CA SER A 227 6.38 -38.02 24.77
C SER A 227 6.19 -37.70 26.24
#